data_be49c3c68938cfe69954f3b2723fe7da
#
_entry.id   be49c3c68938cfe69954f3b2723fe7da
#
_cell.length_a   1.000
_cell.length_b   1.000
_cell.length_c   1.000
_cell.angle_alpha   90.00
_cell.angle_beta   90.00
_cell.angle_gamma   90.00
#
_symmetry.space_group_name_H-M   'P 1'
#
loop_
_entity.id
_entity.type
_entity.pdbx_description
1 polymer ?
#
loop_
_entity_poly.entity_id
_entity_poly.type
_entity_poly.pdbx_seq_one_letter_code
_entity_poly.pdbx_strand_id
1 'polypeptide(L)'
;TKQFDLAMIAITPGGWYDWNDRSILDGSPKMNDLRPLLDKARAAGMGLIGMKAGRFLAGRKWLGWGNPDVFNKYYDRPLLEAKLSEFQRSYAFVLEHGLDAVNADMQTMQHLTENFTAAATSADYFADQIANTA
;
A
#
# COMPACT_ATOMS: atom_id res chain seq x y z
N THR A 1 10.23 -25.18 -8.13
CA THR A 1 11.14 -24.43 -9.02
C THR A 1 10.61 -23.04 -9.19
N LYS A 2 11.46 -22.04 -8.87
CA LYS A 2 11.17 -20.62 -9.08
C LYS A 2 11.07 -20.34 -10.59
N GLN A 3 9.94 -19.81 -11.02
CA GLN A 3 9.72 -19.48 -12.44
C GLN A 3 9.86 -17.97 -12.71
N PHE A 4 9.69 -17.14 -11.68
CA PHE A 4 9.74 -15.68 -11.80
C PHE A 4 10.59 -15.08 -10.70
N ASP A 5 11.34 -14.03 -11.03
CA ASP A 5 12.16 -13.28 -10.09
C ASP A 5 11.42 -12.08 -9.49
N LEU A 6 10.37 -11.63 -10.17
CA LEU A 6 9.64 -10.42 -9.82
C LEU A 6 8.17 -10.59 -10.13
N ALA A 7 7.31 -10.11 -9.25
CA ALA A 7 5.86 -10.00 -9.46
C ALA A 7 5.40 -8.56 -9.27
N MET A 8 4.62 -8.06 -10.24
CA MET A 8 3.90 -6.80 -10.09
C MET A 8 2.44 -7.10 -9.78
N ILE A 9 1.96 -6.63 -8.63
CA ILE A 9 0.66 -6.99 -8.09
C ILE A 9 -0.23 -5.76 -7.91
N ALA A 10 -1.49 -5.87 -8.34
CA ALA A 10 -2.49 -4.83 -8.16
C ALA A 10 -3.13 -4.96 -6.77
N ILE A 11 -2.68 -4.14 -5.84
CA ILE A 11 -3.05 -4.24 -4.42
C ILE A 11 -3.24 -2.85 -3.81
N THR A 12 -4.20 -2.76 -2.89
CA THR A 12 -4.50 -1.58 -2.10
C THR A 12 -4.41 -1.93 -0.61
N PRO A 13 -4.41 -0.97 0.32
CA PRO A 13 -4.54 -1.28 1.75
C PRO A 13 -5.76 -2.14 2.10
N GLY A 14 -6.82 -2.05 1.30
CA GLY A 14 -8.04 -2.85 1.46
C GLY A 14 -7.99 -4.24 0.84
N GLY A 15 -6.92 -4.61 0.12
CA GLY A 15 -6.78 -5.91 -0.54
C GLY A 15 -6.54 -5.82 -2.05
N TRP A 16 -6.78 -6.93 -2.73
CA TRP A 16 -6.57 -7.07 -4.17
C TRP A 16 -7.47 -6.14 -4.99
N TYR A 17 -6.91 -5.56 -6.05
CA TYR A 17 -7.65 -4.73 -6.99
C TYR A 17 -8.27 -5.60 -8.09
N ASP A 18 -9.58 -5.47 -8.30
CA ASP A 18 -10.30 -6.06 -9.42
C ASP A 18 -10.22 -5.16 -10.65
N TRP A 19 -9.68 -5.69 -11.75
CA TRP A 19 -9.55 -4.98 -13.01
C TRP A 19 -10.86 -4.88 -13.80
N ASN A 20 -11.79 -5.82 -13.60
CA ASN A 20 -13.07 -5.85 -14.29
C ASN A 20 -13.99 -4.75 -13.75
N ASP A 21 -14.20 -4.77 -12.44
CA ASP A 21 -15.11 -3.84 -11.76
C ASP A 21 -14.42 -2.55 -11.31
N ARG A 22 -13.08 -2.49 -11.45
CA ARG A 22 -12.26 -1.36 -10.99
C ARG A 22 -12.47 -1.04 -9.51
N SER A 23 -12.66 -2.06 -8.70
CA SER A 23 -12.94 -2.02 -7.28
C SER A 23 -11.92 -2.82 -6.47
N ILE A 24 -12.12 -2.94 -5.17
CA ILE A 24 -11.46 -3.96 -4.37
C ILE A 24 -12.18 -5.28 -4.64
N LEU A 25 -11.43 -6.33 -4.92
CA LEU A 25 -11.98 -7.65 -5.22
C LEU A 25 -12.87 -8.14 -4.07
N ASP A 26 -14.09 -8.53 -4.36
CA ASP A 26 -15.03 -9.07 -3.38
C ASP A 26 -14.45 -10.29 -2.67
N GLY A 27 -14.56 -10.30 -1.34
CA GLY A 27 -13.98 -11.34 -0.49
C GLY A 27 -12.45 -11.31 -0.37
N SER A 28 -11.79 -10.27 -0.93
CA SER A 28 -10.35 -10.10 -0.76
C SER A 28 -10.00 -9.95 0.72
N PRO A 29 -8.99 -10.69 1.24
CA PRO A 29 -8.38 -10.34 2.51
C PRO A 29 -7.77 -8.94 2.45
N LYS A 30 -7.80 -8.21 3.57
CA LYS A 30 -7.06 -6.94 3.70
C LYS A 30 -5.56 -7.19 3.58
N MET A 31 -4.79 -6.14 3.32
CA MET A 31 -3.35 -6.26 3.15
C MET A 31 -2.64 -6.87 4.37
N ASN A 32 -3.08 -6.54 5.59
CA ASN A 32 -2.54 -7.14 6.81
C ASN A 32 -2.65 -8.67 6.81
N ASP A 33 -3.80 -9.20 6.35
CA ASP A 33 -4.07 -10.64 6.32
C ASP A 33 -3.36 -11.34 5.14
N LEU A 34 -2.91 -10.56 4.15
CA LEU A 34 -2.12 -11.05 3.01
C LEU A 34 -0.63 -11.17 3.33
N ARG A 35 -0.15 -10.59 4.43
CA ARG A 35 1.27 -10.57 4.80
C ARG A 35 1.93 -11.96 4.76
N PRO A 36 1.34 -13.04 5.30
CA PRO A 36 1.95 -14.36 5.25
C PRO A 36 2.14 -14.90 3.83
N LEU A 37 1.24 -14.55 2.90
CA LEU A 37 1.37 -14.91 1.49
C LEU A 37 2.51 -14.15 0.82
N LEU A 38 2.61 -12.85 1.07
CA LEU A 38 3.66 -11.99 0.52
C LEU A 38 5.05 -12.41 1.07
N ASP A 39 5.16 -12.68 2.36
CA ASP A 39 6.39 -13.15 2.99
C ASP A 39 6.82 -14.51 2.41
N LYS A 40 5.90 -15.40 2.11
CA LYS A 40 6.19 -16.67 1.46
C LYS A 40 6.74 -16.49 0.04
N ALA A 41 6.21 -15.54 -0.73
CA ALA A 41 6.72 -15.20 -2.05
C ALA A 41 8.14 -14.62 -1.98
N ARG A 42 8.40 -13.71 -1.02
CA ARG A 42 9.72 -13.13 -0.76
C ARG A 42 10.72 -14.19 -0.30
N ALA A 43 10.33 -15.10 0.59
CA ALA A 43 11.17 -16.21 1.03
C ALA A 43 11.56 -17.16 -0.13
N ALA A 44 10.73 -17.25 -1.16
CA ALA A 44 11.05 -17.94 -2.40
C ALA A 44 12.00 -17.13 -3.32
N GLY A 45 12.45 -15.95 -2.88
CA GLY A 45 13.37 -15.06 -3.62
C GLY A 45 12.67 -14.22 -4.69
N MET A 46 11.37 -13.96 -4.58
CA MET A 46 10.61 -13.13 -5.50
C MET A 46 10.55 -11.69 -4.99
N GLY A 47 10.92 -10.72 -5.83
CA GLY A 47 10.67 -9.29 -5.58
C GLY A 47 9.22 -8.94 -5.83
N LEU A 48 8.63 -8.09 -4.97
CA LEU A 48 7.21 -7.71 -5.03
C LEU A 48 7.05 -6.22 -5.25
N ILE A 49 6.45 -5.84 -6.39
CA ILE A 49 6.13 -4.45 -6.73
C ILE A 49 4.61 -4.28 -6.67
N GLY A 50 4.14 -3.38 -5.79
CA GLY A 50 2.73 -3.02 -5.73
C GLY A 50 2.35 -1.97 -6.77
N MET A 51 1.18 -2.12 -7.36
CA MET A 51 0.51 -1.07 -8.12
C MET A 51 -0.90 -0.85 -7.59
N LYS A 52 -1.50 0.29 -7.87
CA LYS A 52 -2.86 0.66 -7.42
C LYS A 52 -2.99 1.06 -5.95
N ALA A 53 -1.92 1.12 -5.17
CA ALA A 53 -1.98 1.52 -3.77
C ALA A 53 -2.66 2.90 -3.57
N GLY A 54 -2.43 3.86 -4.48
CA GLY A 54 -3.10 5.17 -4.48
C GLY A 54 -4.48 5.19 -5.17
N ARG A 55 -4.99 4.04 -5.64
CA ARG A 55 -6.29 3.98 -6.31
C ARG A 55 -7.41 4.35 -5.33
N PHE A 56 -8.41 5.07 -5.81
CA PHE A 56 -9.55 5.62 -5.06
C PHE A 56 -9.24 6.87 -4.20
N LEU A 57 -7.98 7.20 -3.93
CA LEU A 57 -7.62 8.38 -3.14
C LEU A 57 -7.76 9.68 -3.95
N ALA A 58 -7.36 9.65 -5.24
CA ALA A 58 -7.50 10.79 -6.13
C ALA A 58 -8.96 11.10 -6.43
N GLY A 59 -9.33 12.38 -6.35
CA GLY A 59 -10.66 12.85 -6.69
C GLY A 59 -11.28 13.71 -5.59
N ARG A 60 -12.57 14.03 -5.78
CA ARG A 60 -13.32 14.84 -4.83
C ARG A 60 -14.58 14.10 -4.40
N LYS A 61 -14.65 13.78 -3.13
CA LYS A 61 -15.76 13.04 -2.52
C LYS A 61 -17.14 13.64 -2.86
N TRP A 62 -17.24 14.96 -2.91
CA TRP A 62 -18.49 15.66 -3.23
C TRP A 62 -18.89 15.58 -4.73
N LEU A 63 -17.95 15.19 -5.61
CA LEU A 63 -18.22 14.91 -7.03
C LEU A 63 -18.58 13.42 -7.28
N GLY A 64 -18.69 12.61 -6.23
CA GLY A 64 -19.04 11.20 -6.33
C GLY A 64 -17.91 10.29 -6.81
N TRP A 65 -16.68 10.78 -6.87
CA TRP A 65 -15.51 9.98 -7.25
C TRP A 65 -14.27 10.37 -6.44
N GLY A 66 -13.53 9.35 -6.03
CA GLY A 66 -12.40 9.50 -5.12
C GLY A 66 -12.82 9.73 -3.67
N ASN A 67 -12.03 9.20 -2.74
CA ASN A 67 -12.23 9.39 -1.31
C ASN A 67 -10.88 9.31 -0.60
N PRO A 68 -10.31 10.44 -0.12
CA PRO A 68 -9.03 10.45 0.57
C PRO A 68 -9.03 9.59 1.86
N ASP A 69 -10.21 9.32 2.42
CA ASP A 69 -10.38 8.57 3.65
C ASP A 69 -10.70 7.09 3.43
N VAL A 70 -10.75 6.61 2.21
CA VAL A 70 -11.24 5.26 1.86
C VAL A 70 -10.49 4.15 2.59
N PHE A 71 -9.21 4.34 2.88
CA PHE A 71 -8.36 3.35 3.53
C PHE A 71 -8.12 3.61 5.02
N ASN A 72 -8.62 4.70 5.60
CA ASN A 72 -8.37 5.07 7.00
C ASN A 72 -8.77 3.95 7.99
N LYS A 73 -9.79 3.18 7.66
CA LYS A 73 -10.25 2.03 8.48
C LYS A 73 -9.25 0.86 8.58
N TYR A 74 -8.21 0.86 7.75
CA TYR A 74 -7.17 -0.17 7.74
C TYR A 74 -5.89 0.28 8.44
N TYR A 75 -5.74 1.58 8.69
CA TYR A 75 -4.54 2.17 9.26
C TYR A 75 -4.59 2.18 10.78
N ASP A 76 -3.44 1.93 11.39
CA ASP A 76 -3.27 2.10 12.82
C ASP A 76 -3.18 3.58 13.21
N ARG A 77 -3.42 3.85 14.48
CA ARG A 77 -3.48 5.20 15.03
C ARG A 77 -2.22 6.05 14.73
N PRO A 78 -0.98 5.56 14.88
CA PRO A 78 0.22 6.34 14.57
C PRO A 78 0.25 6.84 13.13
N LEU A 79 -0.16 6.00 12.17
CA LEU A 79 -0.21 6.37 10.76
C LEU A 79 -1.34 7.38 10.45
N LEU A 80 -2.47 7.26 11.14
CA LEU A 80 -3.59 8.20 11.00
C LEU A 80 -3.26 9.59 11.55
N GLU A 81 -2.54 9.66 12.67
CA GLU A 81 -2.14 10.90 13.34
C GLU A 81 -0.90 11.55 12.69
N ALA A 82 -0.20 10.83 11.82
CA ALA A 82 0.95 11.33 11.09
C ALA A 82 0.58 12.48 10.14
N LYS A 83 1.46 13.47 10.03
CA LYS A 83 1.29 14.60 9.09
C LYS A 83 1.66 14.17 7.66
N LEU A 84 0.95 13.19 7.14
CA LEU A 84 1.12 12.63 5.82
C LEU A 84 -0.10 12.89 4.95
N SER A 85 0.11 13.08 3.65
CA SER A 85 -0.99 13.07 2.68
C SER A 85 -1.63 11.67 2.63
N GLU A 86 -2.84 11.58 2.10
CA GLU A 86 -3.54 10.31 1.90
C GLU A 86 -2.73 9.33 1.03
N PHE A 87 -2.00 9.84 0.05
CA PHE A 87 -1.13 9.02 -0.80
C PHE A 87 0.07 8.51 -0.04
N GLN A 88 0.74 9.38 0.73
CA GLN A 88 1.88 8.99 1.56
C GLN A 88 1.50 7.91 2.56
N ARG A 89 0.34 8.05 3.24
CA ARG A 89 -0.16 7.02 4.16
C ARG A 89 -0.35 5.68 3.48
N SER A 90 -0.97 5.67 2.30
CA SER A 90 -1.20 4.44 1.56
C SER A 90 0.09 3.76 1.11
N TYR A 91 1.04 4.54 0.59
CA TYR A 91 2.33 4.00 0.14
C TYR A 91 3.17 3.48 1.30
N ALA A 92 3.26 4.22 2.41
CA ALA A 92 3.94 3.76 3.62
C ALA A 92 3.32 2.45 4.12
N PHE A 93 2.00 2.38 4.19
CA PHE A 93 1.28 1.20 4.65
C PHE A 93 1.60 -0.05 3.80
N VAL A 94 1.50 0.04 2.48
CA VAL A 94 1.73 -1.13 1.62
C VAL A 94 3.20 -1.57 1.58
N LEU A 95 4.15 -0.65 1.70
CA LEU A 95 5.58 -0.96 1.82
C LEU A 95 5.85 -1.77 3.10
N GLU A 96 5.34 -1.34 4.25
CA GLU A 96 5.56 -2.02 5.52
C GLU A 96 4.78 -3.34 5.64
N HIS A 97 3.73 -3.54 4.83
CA HIS A 97 2.94 -4.77 4.82
C HIS A 97 3.39 -5.81 3.77
N GLY A 98 4.62 -5.70 3.28
CA GLY A 98 5.28 -6.79 2.56
C GLY A 98 5.62 -6.54 1.10
N LEU A 99 5.50 -5.31 0.61
CA LEU A 99 5.99 -4.96 -0.72
C LEU A 99 7.43 -4.43 -0.66
N ASP A 100 8.23 -4.76 -1.65
CA ASP A 100 9.60 -4.27 -1.78
C ASP A 100 9.65 -2.89 -2.47
N ALA A 101 8.65 -2.60 -3.30
CA ALA A 101 8.51 -1.32 -3.99
C ALA A 101 7.05 -1.04 -4.35
N VAL A 102 6.75 0.22 -4.62
CA VAL A 102 5.43 0.67 -5.10
C VAL A 102 5.59 1.46 -6.40
N ASN A 103 4.82 1.08 -7.41
CA ASN A 103 4.66 1.89 -8.62
C ASN A 103 3.63 2.99 -8.33
N ALA A 104 4.12 4.22 -8.19
CA ALA A 104 3.34 5.40 -7.89
C ALA A 104 3.31 6.36 -9.07
N ASP A 105 2.16 6.99 -9.33
CA ASP A 105 2.03 8.07 -10.31
C ASP A 105 2.62 9.37 -9.74
N MET A 106 3.44 10.06 -10.53
CA MET A 106 4.13 11.28 -10.15
C MET A 106 3.98 12.31 -11.27
N GLN A 107 2.98 13.17 -11.16
CA GLN A 107 2.67 14.19 -12.18
C GLN A 107 3.25 15.57 -11.83
N THR A 108 3.73 15.77 -10.60
CA THR A 108 4.29 17.03 -10.12
C THR A 108 5.52 16.76 -9.25
N MET A 109 6.37 17.80 -9.07
CA MET A 109 7.50 17.73 -8.14
C MET A 109 7.05 17.52 -6.69
N GLN A 110 5.87 18.00 -6.33
CA GLN A 110 5.28 17.75 -5.02
C GLN A 110 5.02 16.26 -4.82
N HIS A 111 4.38 15.58 -5.79
CA HIS A 111 4.14 14.13 -5.72
C HIS A 111 5.45 13.34 -5.61
N LEU A 112 6.50 13.76 -6.33
CA LEU A 112 7.81 13.14 -6.23
C LEU A 112 8.36 13.24 -4.80
N THR A 113 8.36 14.44 -4.22
CA THR A 113 8.84 14.67 -2.85
C THR A 113 8.03 13.89 -1.82
N GLU A 114 6.71 13.86 -1.95
CA GLU A 114 5.81 13.11 -1.07
C GLU A 114 6.08 11.60 -1.13
N ASN A 115 6.26 11.05 -2.33
CA ASN A 115 6.54 9.63 -2.52
C ASN A 115 7.92 9.22 -1.97
N PHE A 116 8.95 10.04 -2.19
CA PHE A 116 10.26 9.81 -1.58
C PHE A 116 10.21 9.87 -0.05
N THR A 117 9.48 10.83 0.50
CA THR A 117 9.28 10.94 1.95
C THR A 117 8.58 9.71 2.49
N ALA A 118 7.49 9.26 1.84
CA ALA A 118 6.78 8.06 2.24
C ALA A 118 7.68 6.81 2.25
N ALA A 119 8.50 6.65 1.21
CA ALA A 119 9.44 5.51 1.13
C ALA A 119 10.56 5.58 2.18
N ALA A 120 11.08 6.78 2.46
CA ALA A 120 12.17 6.97 3.43
C ALA A 120 11.73 6.84 4.89
N THR A 121 10.46 7.12 5.19
CA THR A 121 9.93 7.17 6.57
C THR A 121 8.87 6.10 6.85
N SER A 122 8.62 5.17 5.93
CA SER A 122 7.56 4.18 6.08
C SER A 122 7.69 3.38 7.38
N ALA A 123 8.89 2.95 7.75
CA ALA A 123 9.15 2.17 8.96
C ALA A 123 8.88 2.95 10.26
N ASP A 124 8.95 4.27 10.26
CA ASP A 124 8.83 5.10 11.47
C ASP A 124 7.46 4.95 12.15
N TYR A 125 6.43 4.62 11.37
CA TYR A 125 5.05 4.48 11.84
C TYR A 125 4.68 3.06 12.25
N PHE A 126 5.60 2.09 12.09
CA PHE A 126 5.37 0.66 12.31
C PHE A 126 6.40 0.02 13.25
N ALA A 127 7.25 0.82 13.90
CA ALA A 127 8.34 0.34 14.77
C ALA A 127 7.84 -0.58 15.89
N ASP A 128 6.65 -0.31 16.44
CA ASP A 128 6.07 -1.11 17.53
C ASP A 128 5.60 -2.50 17.08
N GLN A 129 5.35 -2.72 15.80
CA GLN A 129 4.95 -4.03 15.26
C GLN A 129 6.16 -4.97 15.08
N ILE A 130 7.34 -4.41 14.84
CA ILE A 130 8.59 -5.20 14.69
C ILE A 130 9.04 -5.73 16.05
N ALA A 131 8.82 -4.98 17.13
CA ALA A 131 9.18 -5.39 18.48
C ALA A 131 8.32 -6.55 19.02
N ASN A 132 7.11 -6.75 18.51
CA ASN A 132 6.19 -7.80 18.95
C ASN A 132 6.30 -9.10 18.13
N THR A 133 7.14 -9.14 17.11
CA THR A 133 7.37 -10.33 16.24
C THR A 133 8.75 -10.96 16.45
N ALA A 134 9.55 -10.43 17.33
CA ALA A 134 10.80 -11.00 17.80
C ALA A 134 10.59 -11.64 19.17
#